data_7a8135824856bf358c3d174b01fb8ac7
#
_entry.id   7a8135824856bf358c3d174b01fb8ac7
#
_cell.length_a   1.000
_cell.length_b   1.000
_cell.length_c   1.000
_cell.angle_alpha   90.00
_cell.angle_beta   90.00
_cell.angle_gamma   90.00
#
_symmetry.space_group_name_H-M   'P 1'
#
loop_
_entity.id
_entity.type
_entity.pdbx_description
1 polymer ?
#
loop_
_entity_poly.entity_id
_entity_poly.type
_entity_poly.pdbx_seq_one_letter_code
_entity_poly.pdbx_strand_id
1 'polypeptide(L)'
;LGDVYKRQELDKSRGPAASLLVQNGTLNVGDSIVVGNTYGRIRAMVNDLGQRIKSAGPSTPVEITGINDVPLAGDRFVIFKDEKQARRIGEARHEASVIQQRQESKNVSLDNLFEQMKQGEMKDLNVIIKGDVQGSVEALAASLMKIDVEGVNVRIIHTAVGAINESDVTLANASNGIIIGFNVRPDAGAK
;
A
#
# COMPACT_ATOMS: atom_id res chain seq x y z
N LEU A 1 -20.32 -5.19 5.22
CA LEU A 1 -19.44 -5.37 4.08
C LEU A 1 -19.41 -4.10 3.24
N GLY A 2 -18.25 -3.63 2.87
CA GLY A 2 -18.05 -2.48 2.00
C GLY A 2 -16.69 -2.57 1.32
N ASP A 3 -16.48 -1.75 0.31
CA ASP A 3 -15.27 -1.71 -0.49
C ASP A 3 -14.47 -0.42 -0.23
N VAL A 4 -13.16 -0.50 -0.37
CA VAL A 4 -12.24 0.65 -0.25
C VAL A 4 -12.14 1.38 -1.59
N TYR A 5 -12.30 2.70 -1.57
CA TYR A 5 -12.20 3.54 -2.76
C TYR A 5 -10.83 4.25 -2.89
N LYS A 6 -10.53 4.77 -4.07
CA LYS A 6 -9.23 5.19 -4.61
C LYS A 6 -8.40 6.28 -3.88
N ARG A 7 -8.83 6.87 -2.77
CA ARG A 7 -8.02 7.85 -2.05
C ARG A 7 -7.52 7.28 -0.72
N GLN A 8 -6.31 6.79 -0.76
CA GLN A 8 -5.57 6.34 0.42
C GLN A 8 -4.38 7.28 0.57
N GLU A 9 -4.45 8.14 1.55
CA GLU A 9 -3.44 9.17 1.81
C GLU A 9 -2.77 8.93 3.16
N LEU A 10 -1.44 9.05 3.19
CA LEU A 10 -0.69 9.10 4.45
C LEU A 10 -0.61 10.55 4.90
N ASP A 11 -1.56 11.01 5.72
CA ASP A 11 -1.47 12.32 6.37
C ASP A 11 -0.46 12.25 7.51
N LYS A 12 0.63 13.03 7.43
CA LYS A 12 1.68 13.09 8.46
C LYS A 12 1.15 13.42 9.86
N SER A 13 -0.01 14.09 9.95
CA SER A 13 -0.60 14.52 11.22
C SER A 13 -1.68 13.57 11.75
N ARG A 14 -2.29 12.74 10.89
CA ARG A 14 -3.46 11.91 11.23
C ARG A 14 -3.21 10.40 11.12
N GLY A 15 -2.07 10.00 10.56
CA GLY A 15 -1.73 8.61 10.27
C GLY A 15 -2.44 8.07 9.02
N PRO A 16 -2.41 6.73 8.79
CA PRO A 16 -3.05 6.13 7.63
C PRO A 16 -4.53 6.45 7.58
N ALA A 17 -4.99 6.93 6.42
CA ALA A 17 -6.39 7.21 6.12
C ALA A 17 -6.86 6.37 4.93
N ALA A 18 -8.11 5.93 4.94
CA ALA A 18 -8.71 5.20 3.84
C ALA A 18 -10.12 5.66 3.57
N SER A 19 -10.45 5.82 2.27
CA SER A 19 -11.81 6.11 1.83
C SER A 19 -12.57 4.80 1.65
N LEU A 20 -13.68 4.65 2.36
CA LEU A 20 -14.54 3.48 2.35
C LEU A 20 -15.92 3.84 1.78
N LEU A 21 -16.52 2.89 1.06
CA LEU A 21 -17.95 2.95 0.72
C LEU A 21 -18.68 1.92 1.56
N VAL A 22 -19.56 2.38 2.42
CA VAL A 22 -20.42 1.49 3.22
C VAL A 22 -21.48 0.88 2.31
N GLN A 23 -21.47 -0.43 2.13
CA GLN A 23 -22.48 -1.13 1.32
C GLN A 23 -23.63 -1.65 2.15
N ASN A 24 -23.34 -2.23 3.31
CA ASN A 24 -24.33 -2.83 4.20
C ASN A 24 -24.03 -2.49 5.65
N GLY A 25 -25.08 -2.25 6.43
CA GLY A 25 -24.97 -1.94 7.85
C GLY A 25 -24.60 -0.49 8.13
N THR A 26 -24.19 -0.22 9.36
CA THR A 26 -23.80 1.11 9.82
C THR A 26 -22.40 1.07 10.41
N LEU A 27 -21.55 1.97 9.96
CA LEU A 27 -20.19 2.16 10.46
C LEU A 27 -20.19 3.28 11.50
N ASN A 28 -19.56 3.08 12.65
CA ASN A 28 -19.50 4.08 13.71
C ASN A 28 -18.06 4.39 14.10
N VAL A 29 -17.84 5.59 14.59
CA VAL A 29 -16.57 5.95 15.25
C VAL A 29 -16.41 5.08 16.50
N GLY A 30 -15.25 4.46 16.65
CA GLY A 30 -14.95 3.53 17.74
C GLY A 30 -15.08 2.05 17.36
N ASP A 31 -15.68 1.74 16.21
CA ASP A 31 -15.76 0.36 15.72
C ASP A 31 -14.38 -0.19 15.39
N SER A 32 -14.20 -1.49 15.66
CA SER A 32 -12.99 -2.23 15.27
C SER A 32 -13.20 -2.79 13.87
N ILE A 33 -12.29 -2.47 12.95
CA ILE A 33 -12.40 -2.78 11.53
C ILE A 33 -11.21 -3.61 11.05
N VAL A 34 -11.47 -4.53 10.15
CA VAL A 34 -10.45 -5.22 9.33
C VAL A 34 -10.72 -4.88 7.88
N VAL A 35 -9.71 -4.39 7.18
CA VAL A 35 -9.78 -3.99 5.77
C VAL A 35 -8.67 -4.74 5.05
N GLY A 36 -9.01 -5.67 4.15
CA GLY A 36 -8.00 -6.52 3.52
C GLY A 36 -7.12 -7.24 4.54
N ASN A 37 -5.83 -6.94 4.54
CA ASN A 37 -4.81 -7.41 5.49
C ASN A 37 -4.42 -6.37 6.55
N THR A 38 -5.13 -5.25 6.64
CA THR A 38 -4.95 -4.23 7.67
C THR A 38 -6.09 -4.27 8.70
N TYR A 39 -5.85 -3.73 9.88
CA TYR A 39 -6.85 -3.64 10.93
C TYR A 39 -6.68 -2.34 11.71
N GLY A 40 -7.68 -1.97 12.50
CA GLY A 40 -7.59 -0.82 13.36
C GLY A 40 -8.89 -0.52 14.07
N ARG A 41 -8.90 0.58 14.82
CA ARG A 41 -10.09 1.14 15.44
C ARG A 41 -10.36 2.51 14.86
N ILE A 42 -11.56 2.73 14.38
CA ILE A 42 -11.95 3.99 13.77
C ILE A 42 -11.87 5.13 14.80
N ARG A 43 -10.93 6.04 14.61
CA ARG A 43 -10.73 7.22 15.48
C ARG A 43 -11.59 8.39 15.03
N ALA A 44 -11.68 8.60 13.73
CA ALA A 44 -12.51 9.65 13.16
C ALA A 44 -13.04 9.20 11.79
N MET A 45 -14.19 9.73 11.43
CA MET A 45 -14.80 9.60 10.10
C MET A 45 -15.12 10.99 9.57
N VAL A 46 -14.90 11.16 8.27
CA VAL A 46 -15.19 12.39 7.52
C VAL A 46 -16.01 12.02 6.30
N ASN A 47 -17.05 12.78 6.01
CA ASN A 47 -17.85 12.58 4.82
C ASN A 47 -17.19 13.23 3.58
N ASP A 48 -17.83 13.11 2.42
CA ASP A 48 -17.42 13.71 1.15
C ASP A 48 -17.35 15.25 1.17
N LEU A 49 -18.05 15.89 2.11
CA LEU A 49 -18.04 17.34 2.32
C LEU A 49 -16.93 17.80 3.30
N GLY A 50 -16.08 16.89 3.79
CA GLY A 50 -15.04 17.22 4.76
C GLY A 50 -15.53 17.38 6.20
N GLN A 51 -16.79 17.02 6.50
CA GLN A 51 -17.37 17.16 7.83
C GLN A 51 -17.17 15.88 8.64
N ARG A 52 -16.83 16.04 9.92
CA ARG A 52 -16.74 14.91 10.85
C ARG A 52 -18.11 14.36 11.17
N ILE A 53 -18.27 13.06 10.97
CA ILE A 53 -19.50 12.32 11.27
C ILE A 53 -19.22 11.22 12.29
N LYS A 54 -20.23 10.83 13.06
CA LYS A 54 -20.12 9.77 14.08
C LYS A 54 -20.59 8.42 13.56
N SER A 55 -21.47 8.40 12.54
CA SER A 55 -22.01 7.18 11.94
C SER A 55 -22.23 7.36 10.45
N ALA A 56 -22.10 6.29 9.68
CA ALA A 56 -22.32 6.25 8.24
C ALA A 56 -23.15 5.01 7.89
N GLY A 57 -24.26 5.21 7.20
CA GLY A 57 -25.15 4.15 6.71
C GLY A 57 -24.75 3.64 5.32
N PRO A 58 -25.56 2.75 4.72
CA PRO A 58 -25.33 2.22 3.39
C PRO A 58 -25.26 3.32 2.32
N SER A 59 -24.47 3.05 1.27
CA SER A 59 -24.21 3.96 0.13
C SER A 59 -23.55 5.29 0.52
N THR A 60 -22.93 5.37 1.70
CA THR A 60 -22.25 6.57 2.18
C THR A 60 -20.74 6.41 2.02
N PRO A 61 -20.07 7.27 1.22
CA PRO A 61 -18.64 7.32 1.17
C PRO A 61 -18.09 8.04 2.40
N VAL A 62 -17.09 7.48 3.04
CA VAL A 62 -16.46 8.06 4.23
C VAL A 62 -14.95 7.84 4.20
N GLU A 63 -14.21 8.83 4.64
CA GLU A 63 -12.78 8.71 4.95
C GLU A 63 -12.63 8.37 6.44
N ILE A 64 -11.92 7.32 6.72
CA ILE A 64 -11.63 6.87 8.09
C ILE A 64 -10.17 7.05 8.44
N THR A 65 -9.89 7.25 9.72
CA THR A 65 -8.55 7.23 10.30
C THR A 65 -8.50 6.27 11.49
N GLY A 66 -7.30 5.75 11.80
CA GLY A 66 -7.09 4.86 12.95
C GLY A 66 -6.82 3.40 12.57
N ILE A 67 -6.63 3.12 11.29
CA ILE A 67 -6.09 1.85 10.79
C ILE A 67 -4.56 1.84 10.94
N ASN A 68 -3.96 0.66 11.07
CA ASN A 68 -2.51 0.50 11.28
C ASN A 68 -1.69 0.68 10.00
N ASP A 69 -2.27 0.45 8.84
CA ASP A 69 -1.61 0.57 7.54
C ASP A 69 -2.63 0.96 6.46
N VAL A 70 -2.15 1.29 5.26
CA VAL A 70 -2.98 1.68 4.12
C VAL A 70 -3.48 0.42 3.40
N PRO A 71 -4.80 0.18 3.30
CA PRO A 71 -5.33 -0.97 2.58
C PRO A 71 -5.24 -0.78 1.07
N LEU A 72 -5.37 -1.86 0.32
CA LEU A 72 -5.42 -1.81 -1.14
C LEU A 72 -6.78 -1.36 -1.65
N ALA A 73 -6.80 -0.71 -2.82
CA ALA A 73 -8.04 -0.33 -3.48
C ALA A 73 -8.84 -1.58 -3.88
N GLY A 74 -10.13 -1.60 -3.56
CA GLY A 74 -11.00 -2.77 -3.78
C GLY A 74 -11.03 -3.77 -2.62
N ASP A 75 -10.24 -3.56 -1.58
CA ASP A 75 -10.31 -4.38 -0.38
C ASP A 75 -11.67 -4.28 0.29
N ARG A 76 -12.17 -5.42 0.76
CA ARG A 76 -13.40 -5.48 1.54
C ARG A 76 -13.12 -5.25 3.01
N PHE A 77 -14.02 -4.54 3.68
CA PHE A 77 -13.92 -4.35 5.11
C PHE A 77 -15.05 -5.05 5.88
N VAL A 78 -14.73 -5.43 7.11
CA VAL A 78 -15.66 -6.06 8.05
C VAL A 78 -15.48 -5.44 9.43
N ILE A 79 -16.60 -5.17 10.10
CA ILE A 79 -16.61 -4.65 11.47
C ILE A 79 -16.67 -5.80 12.45
N PHE A 80 -15.88 -5.73 13.51
CA PHE A 80 -15.87 -6.68 14.62
C PHE A 80 -16.26 -5.97 15.92
N LYS A 81 -17.01 -6.64 16.77
CA LYS A 81 -17.37 -6.11 18.10
C LYS A 81 -16.18 -6.13 19.06
N ASP A 82 -15.26 -7.06 18.85
CA ASP A 82 -14.07 -7.25 19.69
C ASP A 82 -12.81 -6.85 18.91
N GLU A 83 -12.08 -5.88 19.47
CA GLU A 83 -10.80 -5.40 18.91
C GLU A 83 -9.74 -6.50 18.85
N LYS A 84 -9.72 -7.44 19.83
CA LYS A 84 -8.78 -8.55 19.83
C LYS A 84 -9.03 -9.51 18.67
N GLN A 85 -10.30 -9.74 18.31
CA GLN A 85 -10.64 -10.55 17.13
C GLN A 85 -10.22 -9.84 15.83
N ALA A 86 -10.51 -8.55 15.70
CA ALA A 86 -10.12 -7.76 14.53
C ALA A 86 -8.61 -7.80 14.33
N ARG A 87 -7.85 -7.56 15.39
CA ARG A 87 -6.39 -7.59 15.40
C ARG A 87 -5.85 -8.96 14.97
N ARG A 88 -6.32 -10.04 15.60
CA ARG A 88 -5.88 -11.41 15.30
C ARG A 88 -6.12 -11.80 13.84
N ILE A 89 -7.28 -11.41 13.29
CA ILE A 89 -7.60 -11.68 11.88
C ILE A 89 -6.74 -10.84 10.93
N GLY A 90 -6.54 -9.55 11.24
CA GLY A 90 -5.69 -8.68 10.46
C GLY A 90 -4.24 -9.14 10.43
N GLU A 91 -3.67 -9.49 11.60
CA GLU A 91 -2.31 -10.04 11.72
C GLU A 91 -2.16 -11.35 10.93
N ALA A 92 -3.09 -12.28 11.07
CA ALA A 92 -3.04 -13.56 10.34
C ALA A 92 -3.11 -13.35 8.81
N ARG A 93 -3.91 -12.40 8.31
CA ARG A 93 -3.96 -12.07 6.88
C ARG A 93 -2.69 -11.39 6.41
N HIS A 94 -2.14 -10.50 7.20
CA HIS A 94 -0.87 -9.83 6.90
C HIS A 94 0.28 -10.85 6.80
N GLU A 95 0.40 -11.75 7.77
CA GLU A 95 1.41 -12.82 7.73
C GLU A 95 1.24 -13.72 6.50
N ALA A 96 0.01 -14.11 6.17
CA ALA A 96 -0.28 -14.92 4.98
C ALA A 96 0.14 -14.19 3.70
N SER A 97 -0.12 -12.88 3.58
CA SER A 97 0.27 -12.10 2.41
C SER A 97 1.79 -11.95 2.28
N VAL A 98 2.49 -11.77 3.40
CA VAL A 98 3.97 -11.71 3.42
C VAL A 98 4.58 -13.05 3.02
N ILE A 99 4.02 -14.16 3.48
CA ILE A 99 4.47 -15.52 3.10
C ILE A 99 4.25 -15.74 1.61
N GLN A 100 3.09 -15.37 1.09
CA GLN A 100 2.78 -15.50 -0.33
C GLN A 100 3.74 -14.68 -1.20
N GLN A 101 3.98 -13.41 -0.86
CA GLN A 101 4.97 -12.56 -1.56
C GLN A 101 6.37 -13.15 -1.54
N ARG A 102 6.79 -13.74 -0.40
CA ARG A 102 8.10 -14.42 -0.30
C ARG A 102 8.17 -15.70 -1.15
N GLN A 103 7.07 -16.43 -1.30
CA GLN A 103 7.02 -17.62 -2.15
C GLN A 103 7.04 -17.25 -3.63
N GLU A 104 6.33 -16.21 -4.04
CA GLU A 104 6.36 -15.68 -5.40
C GLU A 104 7.75 -15.16 -5.77
N SER A 105 8.46 -14.52 -4.84
CA SER A 105 9.85 -14.06 -5.03
C SER A 105 10.86 -15.22 -5.11
N LYS A 106 10.56 -16.38 -4.48
CA LYS A 106 11.44 -17.57 -4.52
C LYS A 106 11.21 -18.45 -5.74
N ASN A 107 10.09 -18.31 -6.42
CA ASN A 107 9.78 -19.03 -7.67
C ASN A 107 10.49 -18.43 -8.90
N VAL A 108 11.60 -17.72 -8.71
CA VAL A 108 12.60 -17.55 -9.75
C VAL A 108 13.23 -18.93 -9.96
N SER A 109 12.61 -19.72 -10.83
CA SER A 109 13.03 -21.06 -11.17
C SER A 109 14.47 -21.04 -11.68
N LEU A 110 15.22 -22.10 -11.37
CA LEU A 110 16.55 -22.33 -11.95
C LEU A 110 16.53 -22.23 -13.50
N ASP A 111 15.41 -22.51 -14.13
CA ASP A 111 15.20 -22.36 -15.57
C ASP A 111 15.31 -20.88 -16.02
N ASN A 112 14.77 -19.92 -15.22
CA ASN A 112 14.93 -18.49 -15.49
C ASN A 112 16.38 -18.02 -15.31
N LEU A 113 17.14 -18.62 -14.40
CA LEU A 113 18.58 -18.32 -14.24
C LEU A 113 19.37 -18.79 -15.48
N PHE A 114 19.05 -19.95 -16.04
CA PHE A 114 19.69 -20.42 -17.26
C PHE A 114 19.31 -19.61 -18.50
N GLU A 115 18.08 -19.08 -18.58
CA GLU A 115 17.68 -18.15 -19.63
C GLU A 115 18.35 -16.79 -19.50
N GLN A 116 18.48 -16.26 -18.29
CA GLN A 116 19.22 -15.02 -18.02
C GLN A 116 20.72 -15.14 -18.33
N MET A 117 21.32 -16.29 -18.08
CA MET A 117 22.73 -16.55 -18.45
C MET A 117 22.93 -16.67 -19.96
N LYS A 118 21.89 -17.04 -20.73
CA LYS A 118 21.96 -17.15 -22.20
C LYS A 118 21.75 -15.81 -22.93
N GLN A 119 21.11 -14.83 -22.29
CA GLN A 119 20.76 -13.54 -22.91
C GLN A 119 21.83 -12.45 -22.85
N GLY A 120 23.05 -12.75 -22.34
CA GLY A 120 24.12 -11.75 -22.28
C GLY A 120 23.78 -10.60 -21.32
N GLU A 121 24.76 -9.82 -20.90
CA GLU A 121 24.70 -8.77 -19.87
C GLU A 121 23.45 -7.86 -19.92
N MET A 122 22.32 -8.34 -19.42
CA MET A 122 21.18 -7.47 -19.10
C MET A 122 21.54 -6.68 -17.84
N LYS A 123 21.47 -5.36 -17.90
CA LYS A 123 21.67 -4.48 -16.75
C LYS A 123 20.38 -4.36 -15.98
N ASP A 124 20.36 -4.81 -14.72
CA ASP A 124 19.24 -4.59 -13.81
C ASP A 124 19.17 -3.11 -13.41
N LEU A 125 18.05 -2.47 -13.68
CA LEU A 125 17.72 -1.15 -13.19
C LEU A 125 16.82 -1.29 -11.96
N ASN A 126 17.42 -1.16 -10.78
CA ASN A 126 16.69 -1.22 -9.53
C ASN A 126 15.95 0.10 -9.27
N VAL A 127 14.65 0.03 -9.00
CA VAL A 127 13.79 1.21 -8.82
C VAL A 127 13.05 1.15 -7.49
N ILE A 128 13.07 2.26 -6.76
CA ILE A 128 12.22 2.51 -5.60
C ILE A 128 11.16 3.53 -6.01
N ILE A 129 9.89 3.25 -5.75
CA ILE A 129 8.77 4.14 -6.10
C ILE A 129 8.16 4.71 -4.83
N LYS A 130 8.09 6.04 -4.77
CA LYS A 130 7.38 6.76 -3.70
C LYS A 130 6.30 7.64 -4.33
N GLY A 131 5.10 7.63 -3.76
CA GLY A 131 3.99 8.44 -4.24
C GLY A 131 3.19 9.07 -3.11
N ASP A 132 2.36 10.02 -3.46
CA ASP A 132 1.45 10.71 -2.54
C ASP A 132 0.30 9.81 -2.10
N VAL A 133 -0.17 8.94 -3.01
CA VAL A 133 -1.27 7.99 -2.78
C VAL A 133 -0.92 6.61 -3.33
N GLN A 134 -1.50 5.57 -2.75
CA GLN A 134 -1.25 4.17 -3.13
C GLN A 134 -1.58 3.91 -4.62
N GLY A 135 -2.69 4.45 -5.13
CA GLY A 135 -3.08 4.28 -6.52
C GLY A 135 -2.07 4.85 -7.53
N SER A 136 -1.39 5.95 -7.18
CA SER A 136 -0.31 6.52 -8.00
C SER A 136 0.90 5.59 -8.05
N VAL A 137 1.28 5.01 -6.91
CA VAL A 137 2.39 4.07 -6.78
C VAL A 137 2.12 2.81 -7.62
N GLU A 138 0.92 2.24 -7.50
CA GLU A 138 0.51 1.04 -8.26
C GLU A 138 0.48 1.31 -9.77
N ALA A 139 -0.06 2.46 -10.20
CA ALA A 139 -0.10 2.83 -11.61
C ALA A 139 1.30 3.02 -12.20
N LEU A 140 2.22 3.65 -11.45
CA LEU A 140 3.61 3.81 -11.85
C LEU A 140 4.33 2.46 -11.92
N ALA A 141 4.17 1.61 -10.92
CA ALA A 141 4.75 0.28 -10.92
C ALA A 141 4.30 -0.55 -12.14
N ALA A 142 2.99 -0.56 -12.41
CA ALA A 142 2.43 -1.24 -13.58
C ALA A 142 2.92 -0.65 -14.91
N SER A 143 3.15 0.65 -14.97
CA SER A 143 3.68 1.31 -16.17
C SER A 143 5.16 1.00 -16.39
N LEU A 144 5.97 1.01 -15.33
CA LEU A 144 7.38 0.69 -15.40
C LEU A 144 7.63 -0.77 -15.80
N MET A 145 6.80 -1.71 -15.31
CA MET A 145 6.88 -3.12 -15.69
C MET A 145 6.53 -3.39 -17.15
N LYS A 146 5.81 -2.47 -17.81
CA LYS A 146 5.47 -2.58 -19.25
C LYS A 146 6.54 -2.01 -20.16
N ILE A 147 7.53 -1.31 -19.60
CA ILE A 147 8.64 -0.75 -20.39
C ILE A 147 9.57 -1.90 -20.73
N ASP A 148 9.61 -2.24 -22.01
CA ASP A 148 10.55 -3.20 -22.58
C ASP A 148 11.65 -2.45 -23.30
N VAL A 149 12.87 -2.49 -22.75
CA VAL A 149 14.05 -1.87 -23.34
C VAL A 149 15.12 -2.95 -23.50
N GLU A 150 15.60 -3.15 -24.73
CA GLU A 150 16.64 -4.13 -25.00
C GLU A 150 17.86 -3.93 -24.09
N GLY A 151 18.25 -4.98 -23.38
CA GLY A 151 19.42 -4.98 -22.49
C GLY A 151 19.20 -4.37 -21.10
N VAL A 152 17.97 -3.94 -20.73
CA VAL A 152 17.66 -3.39 -19.42
C VAL A 152 16.46 -4.11 -18.80
N ASN A 153 16.66 -4.67 -17.61
CA ASN A 153 15.60 -5.27 -16.83
C ASN A 153 15.20 -4.35 -15.67
N VAL A 154 13.97 -3.83 -15.68
CA VAL A 154 13.48 -2.94 -14.61
C VAL A 154 13.01 -3.78 -13.42
N ARG A 155 13.65 -3.62 -12.26
CA ARG A 155 13.28 -4.29 -11.01
C ARG A 155 12.78 -3.28 -9.98
N ILE A 156 11.53 -3.40 -9.60
CA ILE A 156 10.96 -2.61 -8.51
C ILE A 156 11.30 -3.31 -7.19
N ILE A 157 12.20 -2.70 -6.41
CA ILE A 157 12.67 -3.26 -5.13
C ILE A 157 11.85 -2.80 -3.93
N HIS A 158 11.25 -1.61 -4.02
CA HIS A 158 10.40 -1.09 -2.95
C HIS A 158 9.38 -0.10 -3.49
N THR A 159 8.18 -0.14 -2.91
CA THR A 159 7.11 0.82 -3.17
C THR A 159 6.52 1.29 -1.85
N ALA A 160 6.29 2.59 -1.70
CA ALA A 160 5.64 3.12 -0.50
C ALA A 160 4.96 4.47 -0.75
N VAL A 161 4.03 4.82 0.14
CA VAL A 161 3.34 6.10 0.15
C VAL A 161 4.02 7.07 1.12
N GLY A 162 4.09 8.34 0.76
CA GLY A 162 4.64 9.41 1.57
C GLY A 162 5.96 9.97 1.06
N ALA A 163 6.59 10.86 1.84
CA ALA A 163 7.84 11.50 1.49
C ALA A 163 9.00 10.50 1.36
N ILE A 164 9.98 10.83 0.55
CA ILE A 164 11.24 10.08 0.46
C ILE A 164 12.02 10.34 1.75
N ASN A 165 12.39 9.29 2.46
CA ASN A 165 13.09 9.34 3.73
C ASN A 165 14.53 8.80 3.62
N GLU A 166 15.31 8.93 4.69
CA GLU A 166 16.70 8.46 4.77
C GLU A 166 16.82 6.95 4.52
N SER A 167 15.84 6.15 4.97
CA SER A 167 15.85 4.71 4.74
C SER A 167 15.68 4.36 3.27
N ASP A 168 14.87 5.13 2.53
CA ASP A 168 14.71 4.95 1.09
C ASP A 168 16.03 5.24 0.35
N VAL A 169 16.74 6.29 0.76
CA VAL A 169 18.06 6.65 0.19
C VAL A 169 19.10 5.59 0.50
N THR A 170 19.11 5.10 1.73
CA THR A 170 20.03 4.01 2.14
C THR A 170 19.76 2.74 1.34
N LEU A 171 18.49 2.38 1.14
CA LEU A 171 18.10 1.22 0.34
C LEU A 171 18.50 1.40 -1.14
N ALA A 172 18.27 2.58 -1.71
CA ALA A 172 18.67 2.88 -3.09
C ALA A 172 20.19 2.76 -3.28
N ASN A 173 20.95 3.31 -2.34
CA ASN A 173 22.41 3.23 -2.38
C ASN A 173 22.92 1.78 -2.24
N ALA A 174 22.35 1.02 -1.30
CA ALA A 174 22.72 -0.39 -1.08
C ALA A 174 22.38 -1.30 -2.27
N SER A 175 21.34 -0.97 -3.02
CA SER A 175 20.88 -1.75 -4.19
C SER A 175 21.36 -1.17 -5.53
N ASN A 176 22.17 -0.13 -5.54
CA ASN A 176 22.54 0.64 -6.74
C ASN A 176 21.31 1.01 -7.59
N GLY A 177 20.27 1.49 -6.90
CA GLY A 177 18.97 1.79 -7.49
C GLY A 177 18.69 3.28 -7.58
N ILE A 178 17.62 3.63 -8.29
CA ILE A 178 17.10 4.99 -8.40
C ILE A 178 15.79 5.12 -7.63
N ILE A 179 15.51 6.33 -7.12
CA ILE A 179 14.25 6.66 -6.45
C ILE A 179 13.40 7.50 -7.38
N ILE A 180 12.18 7.04 -7.67
CA ILE A 180 11.17 7.79 -8.43
C ILE A 180 10.12 8.29 -7.45
N GLY A 181 10.06 9.61 -7.29
CA GLY A 181 9.03 10.28 -6.47
C GLY A 181 7.92 10.86 -7.32
N PHE A 182 6.67 10.46 -7.11
CA PHE A 182 5.50 11.03 -7.76
C PHE A 182 4.75 11.93 -6.78
N ASN A 183 4.73 13.24 -7.07
CA ASN A 183 4.12 14.27 -6.24
C ASN A 183 4.56 14.25 -4.76
N VAL A 184 5.77 13.79 -4.49
CA VAL A 184 6.38 13.74 -3.17
C VAL A 184 7.72 14.45 -3.16
N ARG A 185 8.15 14.92 -1.99
CA ARG A 185 9.44 15.58 -1.80
C ARG A 185 10.29 14.81 -0.81
N PRO A 186 11.62 14.84 -0.95
CA PRO A 186 12.50 14.30 0.07
C PRO A 186 12.33 15.09 1.39
N ASP A 187 12.40 14.38 2.51
CA ASP A 187 12.47 15.02 3.81
C ASP A 187 13.86 15.61 4.09
N ALA A 188 14.04 16.22 5.27
CA ALA A 188 15.29 16.88 5.59
C ALA A 188 16.47 15.92 5.74
N GLY A 189 16.22 14.65 6.09
CA GLY A 189 17.24 13.60 6.23
C GLY A 189 17.63 12.93 4.90
N ALA A 190 16.76 13.04 3.87
CA ALA A 190 16.98 12.45 2.56
C ALA A 190 17.64 13.42 1.53
N LYS A 191 17.83 14.67 1.92
CA LYS A 191 18.55 15.69 1.13
C LYS A 191 20.03 15.62 1.38
#